data_3044442c8aad41f526973a50b7b1b99d
#
_entry.id   3044442c8aad41f526973a50b7b1b99d
#
_cell.length_a   1.000
_cell.length_b   1.000
_cell.length_c   1.000
_cell.angle_alpha   90.00
_cell.angle_beta   90.00
_cell.angle_gamma   90.00
#
_symmetry.space_group_name_H-M   'P 1'
#
loop_
_entity.id
_entity.type
_entity.pdbx_description
1 polymer ?
#
loop_
_entity_poly.entity_id
_entity_poly.type
_entity_poly.pdbx_seq_one_letter_code
_entity_poly.pdbx_strand_id
1 'polypeptide(L)'
;MTFRQIVLVLNMQMRLSNTLNSSYVWFVLAGMVLGRYTELAFLILATLFILNRLNKVYVSTSCLFVGALFFFHSLLMVLYNGYDTGKLFQQVVLLFVFVFCYYQIFRYCRIPVSEWFYRYMSSVYILSIIGIVQFVIMLATQIDIFPYTLDGMATQNSGRLHAMLMEPGNFTSFSIPAVAYVFLAPGFMKQERMKSLVILIAFILTLTTSMVVAVAISLFLKFYYNFKYLRIGLVVCFIVSVCWCINNRDILSSSEYFVNPQLRTIQEKITQTLSIVENAEPEDFEHLNASSYVIMTNYWIAFNAPCRILGTGLGTHAQNYERMYNSNFSGYGLNKDDAYSMFARLYSEFGILGLCLYAFFLIKYYNKDNIISLCLIVFFISYLIKGGNYTLYGTAFFHIVYYFISPHKFNMFHENISK
;
A
#
# COMPACT_ATOMS: atom_id res chain seq x y z
N MET A 1 29.90 0.21 -44.58
CA MET A 1 29.93 0.23 -43.11
C MET A 1 30.67 -1.01 -42.64
N THR A 2 31.77 -0.86 -41.93
CA THR A 2 32.54 -2.00 -41.44
C THR A 2 31.80 -2.70 -40.30
N PHE A 3 31.99 -4.03 -40.14
CA PHE A 3 31.38 -4.79 -39.02
C PHE A 3 31.59 -4.11 -37.65
N ARG A 4 32.75 -3.49 -37.43
CA ARG A 4 33.07 -2.71 -36.23
C ARG A 4 32.18 -1.49 -36.05
N GLN A 5 31.81 -0.80 -37.11
CA GLN A 5 30.89 0.34 -37.05
C GLN A 5 29.45 -0.09 -36.75
N ILE A 6 29.03 -1.24 -37.32
CA ILE A 6 27.70 -1.81 -37.01
C ILE A 6 27.59 -2.20 -35.52
N VAL A 7 28.63 -2.87 -34.99
CA VAL A 7 28.69 -3.24 -33.57
C VAL A 7 28.70 -2.03 -32.66
N LEU A 8 29.40 -0.95 -33.05
CA LEU A 8 29.45 0.31 -32.29
C LEU A 8 28.11 1.04 -32.28
N VAL A 9 27.40 1.08 -33.40
CA VAL A 9 26.06 1.66 -33.54
C VAL A 9 25.04 0.85 -32.76
N LEU A 10 25.10 -0.48 -32.80
CA LEU A 10 24.23 -1.37 -32.03
C LEU A 10 24.47 -1.21 -30.53
N ASN A 11 25.73 -1.15 -30.09
CA ASN A 11 26.07 -0.91 -28.69
C ASN A 11 25.63 0.48 -28.21
N MET A 12 25.73 1.49 -29.06
CA MET A 12 25.29 2.84 -28.75
C MET A 12 23.75 2.93 -28.70
N GLN A 13 23.04 2.25 -29.61
CA GLN A 13 21.57 2.13 -29.56
C GLN A 13 21.09 1.34 -28.33
N MET A 14 21.78 0.25 -27.95
CA MET A 14 21.45 -0.50 -26.72
C MET A 14 21.70 0.34 -25.47
N ARG A 15 22.81 1.11 -25.40
CA ARG A 15 23.08 2.03 -24.27
C ARG A 15 22.04 3.15 -24.19
N LEU A 16 21.68 3.76 -25.31
CA LEU A 16 20.63 4.81 -25.37
C LEU A 16 19.25 4.24 -24.97
N SER A 17 18.92 3.02 -25.43
CA SER A 17 17.68 2.34 -25.05
C SER A 17 17.64 2.07 -23.54
N ASN A 18 18.73 1.57 -22.97
CA ASN A 18 18.81 1.27 -21.53
C ASN A 18 18.75 2.54 -20.66
N THR A 19 19.36 3.65 -21.10
CA THR A 19 19.29 4.93 -20.40
C THR A 19 17.87 5.52 -20.43
N LEU A 20 17.21 5.46 -21.60
CA LEU A 20 15.82 5.92 -21.74
C LEU A 20 14.87 5.06 -20.87
N ASN A 21 15.00 3.74 -20.91
CA ASN A 21 14.20 2.85 -20.08
C ASN A 21 14.42 3.12 -18.58
N SER A 22 15.67 3.44 -18.22
CA SER A 22 16.03 3.86 -16.87
C SER A 22 15.29 5.13 -16.44
N SER A 23 15.20 6.13 -17.31
CA SER A 23 14.54 7.41 -17.03
C SER A 23 13.03 7.24 -16.80
N TYR A 24 12.35 6.34 -17.54
CA TYR A 24 10.93 6.04 -17.31
C TYR A 24 10.65 5.50 -15.92
N VAL A 25 11.53 4.62 -15.41
CA VAL A 25 11.37 4.08 -14.06
C VAL A 25 11.41 5.18 -13.01
N TRP A 26 12.40 6.06 -13.10
CA TRP A 26 12.52 7.19 -12.17
C TRP A 26 11.36 8.17 -12.29
N PHE A 27 10.87 8.43 -13.50
CA PHE A 27 9.73 9.30 -13.75
C PHE A 27 8.46 8.75 -13.07
N VAL A 28 8.19 7.46 -13.23
CA VAL A 28 7.04 6.79 -12.59
C VAL A 28 7.17 6.79 -11.07
N LEU A 29 8.35 6.45 -10.54
CA LEU A 29 8.58 6.46 -9.09
C LEU A 29 8.47 7.88 -8.49
N ALA A 30 8.93 8.90 -9.20
CA ALA A 30 8.73 10.28 -8.79
C ALA A 30 7.24 10.64 -8.71
N GLY A 31 6.43 10.21 -9.68
CA GLY A 31 4.98 10.44 -9.67
C GLY A 31 4.30 9.92 -8.41
N MET A 32 4.69 8.74 -7.92
CA MET A 32 4.12 8.14 -6.69
C MET A 32 4.42 8.96 -5.43
N VAL A 33 5.50 9.72 -5.45
CA VAL A 33 6.01 10.46 -4.28
C VAL A 33 5.47 11.88 -4.23
N LEU A 34 5.23 12.48 -5.40
CA LEU A 34 4.98 13.91 -5.51
C LEU A 34 3.54 14.33 -5.18
N GLY A 35 2.60 13.38 -5.09
CA GLY A 35 1.24 13.67 -4.67
C GLY A 35 0.19 12.72 -5.25
N ARG A 36 -1.05 12.92 -4.83
CA ARG A 36 -2.17 12.02 -5.17
C ARG A 36 -2.48 11.99 -6.68
N TYR A 37 -2.53 13.17 -7.30
CA TYR A 37 -2.88 13.29 -8.72
C TYR A 37 -1.64 13.20 -9.62
N THR A 38 -0.46 13.47 -9.10
CA THR A 38 0.79 13.40 -9.87
C THR A 38 1.13 11.97 -10.26
N GLU A 39 0.84 10.96 -9.43
CA GLU A 39 1.03 9.56 -9.81
C GLU A 39 0.25 9.22 -11.07
N LEU A 40 -1.04 9.57 -11.11
CA LEU A 40 -1.90 9.33 -12.27
C LEU A 40 -1.41 10.08 -13.51
N ALA A 41 -1.08 11.37 -13.37
CA ALA A 41 -0.61 12.20 -14.48
C ALA A 41 0.70 11.66 -15.08
N PHE A 42 1.65 11.29 -14.23
CA PHE A 42 2.93 10.74 -14.66
C PHE A 42 2.79 9.38 -15.35
N LEU A 43 1.89 8.52 -14.83
CA LEU A 43 1.58 7.25 -15.47
C LEU A 43 0.96 7.43 -16.86
N ILE A 44 -0.02 8.32 -16.99
CA ILE A 44 -0.66 8.61 -18.28
C ILE A 44 0.38 9.16 -19.26
N LEU A 45 1.17 10.17 -18.87
CA LEU A 45 2.20 10.76 -19.73
C LEU A 45 3.24 9.73 -20.17
N ALA A 46 3.77 8.91 -19.24
CA ALA A 46 4.72 7.84 -19.57
C ALA A 46 4.10 6.84 -20.55
N THR A 47 2.84 6.45 -20.34
CA THR A 47 2.14 5.50 -21.19
C THR A 47 1.90 6.08 -22.58
N LEU A 48 1.45 7.33 -22.70
CA LEU A 48 1.25 7.99 -23.99
C LEU A 48 2.55 8.08 -24.80
N PHE A 49 3.67 8.42 -24.14
CA PHE A 49 4.99 8.42 -24.75
C PHE A 49 5.38 7.02 -25.30
N ILE A 50 5.11 5.98 -24.52
CA ILE A 50 5.39 4.59 -24.90
C ILE A 50 4.52 4.18 -26.09
N LEU A 51 3.22 4.43 -26.04
CA LEU A 51 2.28 4.05 -27.09
C LEU A 51 2.59 4.79 -28.41
N ASN A 52 2.90 6.09 -28.35
CA ASN A 52 3.30 6.87 -29.53
C ASN A 52 4.57 6.34 -30.19
N ARG A 53 5.51 5.79 -29.42
CA ARG A 53 6.78 5.25 -29.93
C ARG A 53 6.66 3.85 -30.50
N LEU A 54 5.80 3.00 -29.94
CA LEU A 54 5.75 1.57 -30.28
C LEU A 54 4.69 1.21 -31.32
N ASN A 55 3.63 1.98 -31.43
CA ASN A 55 2.41 1.64 -32.16
C ASN A 55 1.85 0.25 -31.75
N LYS A 56 2.13 -0.20 -30.54
CA LYS A 56 1.72 -1.50 -29.99
C LYS A 56 1.17 -1.35 -28.59
N VAL A 57 0.02 -1.99 -28.34
CA VAL A 57 -0.60 -2.07 -27.01
C VAL A 57 -0.48 -3.50 -26.52
N TYR A 58 0.01 -3.66 -25.31
CA TYR A 58 0.07 -4.96 -24.64
C TYR A 58 -1.22 -5.22 -23.89
N VAL A 59 -1.94 -6.26 -24.26
CA VAL A 59 -3.21 -6.64 -23.64
C VAL A 59 -3.11 -8.05 -23.08
N SER A 60 -3.52 -8.22 -21.83
CA SER A 60 -3.69 -9.53 -21.22
C SER A 60 -5.17 -9.91 -21.27
N THR A 61 -5.52 -10.89 -22.10
CA THR A 61 -6.90 -11.39 -22.20
C THR A 61 -7.43 -11.88 -20.85
N SER A 62 -6.59 -12.52 -20.04
CA SER A 62 -6.97 -12.94 -18.69
C SER A 62 -7.27 -11.76 -17.77
N CYS A 63 -6.49 -10.68 -17.83
CA CYS A 63 -6.76 -9.48 -17.04
C CYS A 63 -8.06 -8.78 -17.49
N LEU A 64 -8.30 -8.72 -18.80
CA LEU A 64 -9.55 -8.16 -19.33
C LEU A 64 -10.76 -9.00 -18.90
N PHE A 65 -10.67 -10.32 -18.99
CA PHE A 65 -11.75 -11.21 -18.58
C PHE A 65 -12.08 -11.08 -17.10
N VAL A 66 -11.05 -11.12 -16.24
CA VAL A 66 -11.23 -10.92 -14.79
C VAL A 66 -11.78 -9.53 -14.50
N GLY A 67 -11.25 -8.49 -15.13
CA GLY A 67 -11.75 -7.12 -14.98
C GLY A 67 -13.22 -6.98 -15.40
N ALA A 68 -13.62 -7.62 -16.50
CA ALA A 68 -15.01 -7.65 -16.95
C ALA A 68 -15.93 -8.37 -15.94
N LEU A 69 -15.51 -9.52 -15.41
CA LEU A 69 -16.27 -10.22 -14.37
C LEU A 69 -16.47 -9.35 -13.12
N PHE A 70 -15.43 -8.68 -12.65
CA PHE A 70 -15.52 -7.75 -11.51
C PHE A 70 -16.44 -6.56 -11.81
N PHE A 71 -16.36 -6.01 -13.01
CA PHE A 71 -17.24 -4.92 -13.43
C PHE A 71 -18.71 -5.35 -13.45
N PHE A 72 -19.03 -6.47 -14.12
CA PHE A 72 -20.41 -6.97 -14.22
C PHE A 72 -20.96 -7.37 -12.85
N HIS A 73 -20.16 -8.04 -12.00
CA HIS A 73 -20.55 -8.33 -10.63
C HIS A 73 -20.88 -7.03 -9.87
N SER A 74 -19.98 -6.04 -9.92
CA SER A 74 -20.19 -4.76 -9.23
C SER A 74 -21.42 -4.01 -9.76
N LEU A 75 -21.61 -3.99 -11.08
CA LEU A 75 -22.79 -3.35 -11.70
C LEU A 75 -24.09 -4.01 -11.23
N LEU A 76 -24.16 -5.35 -11.22
CA LEU A 76 -25.31 -6.08 -10.73
C LEU A 76 -25.59 -5.77 -9.26
N MET A 77 -24.56 -5.76 -8.40
CA MET A 77 -24.74 -5.51 -6.98
C MET A 77 -25.13 -4.05 -6.68
N VAL A 78 -24.56 -3.08 -7.41
CA VAL A 78 -24.92 -1.66 -7.31
C VAL A 78 -26.40 -1.44 -7.70
N LEU A 79 -26.82 -2.03 -8.82
CA LEU A 79 -28.23 -1.93 -9.29
C LEU A 79 -29.19 -2.64 -8.34
N TYR A 80 -28.84 -3.85 -7.87
CA TYR A 80 -29.67 -4.63 -6.95
C TYR A 80 -29.91 -3.89 -5.62
N ASN A 81 -28.88 -3.23 -5.09
CA ASN A 81 -28.98 -2.49 -3.83
C ASN A 81 -29.47 -1.03 -4.02
N GLY A 82 -29.72 -0.59 -5.25
CA GLY A 82 -30.17 0.78 -5.54
C GLY A 82 -29.14 1.85 -5.17
N TYR A 83 -27.85 1.60 -5.42
CA TYR A 83 -26.76 2.56 -5.20
C TYR A 83 -26.51 3.40 -6.46
N ASP A 84 -25.85 4.56 -6.27
CA ASP A 84 -25.42 5.39 -7.39
C ASP A 84 -24.31 4.73 -8.21
N THR A 85 -24.54 4.63 -9.51
CA THR A 85 -23.58 4.05 -10.46
C THR A 85 -22.40 4.97 -10.77
N GLY A 86 -22.48 6.27 -10.49
CA GLY A 86 -21.43 7.24 -10.80
C GLY A 86 -20.11 6.91 -10.08
N LYS A 87 -20.18 6.54 -8.81
CA LYS A 87 -19.00 6.09 -8.02
C LYS A 87 -18.40 4.80 -8.58
N LEU A 88 -19.22 3.84 -9.00
CA LEU A 88 -18.76 2.62 -9.65
C LEU A 88 -17.92 2.94 -10.91
N PHE A 89 -18.48 3.75 -11.84
CA PHE A 89 -17.76 4.10 -13.06
C PHE A 89 -16.47 4.86 -12.78
N GLN A 90 -16.49 5.79 -11.84
CA GLN A 90 -15.28 6.51 -11.41
C GLN A 90 -14.17 5.55 -10.92
N GLN A 91 -14.53 4.59 -10.07
CA GLN A 91 -13.57 3.63 -9.53
C GLN A 91 -13.06 2.65 -10.59
N VAL A 92 -13.95 2.17 -11.47
CA VAL A 92 -13.58 1.28 -12.60
C VAL A 92 -12.62 1.97 -13.54
N VAL A 93 -12.90 3.21 -13.95
CA VAL A 93 -12.01 3.97 -14.84
C VAL A 93 -10.64 4.18 -14.17
N LEU A 94 -10.64 4.57 -12.90
CA LEU A 94 -9.39 4.80 -12.14
C LEU A 94 -8.55 3.51 -12.06
N LEU A 95 -9.14 2.40 -11.64
CA LEU A 95 -8.47 1.10 -11.56
C LEU A 95 -7.95 0.65 -12.93
N PHE A 96 -8.78 0.77 -13.96
CA PHE A 96 -8.39 0.41 -15.32
C PHE A 96 -7.18 1.23 -15.79
N VAL A 97 -7.19 2.55 -15.60
CA VAL A 97 -6.09 3.42 -16.02
C VAL A 97 -4.81 3.05 -15.28
N PHE A 98 -4.85 2.88 -13.95
CA PHE A 98 -3.66 2.51 -13.19
C PHE A 98 -3.09 1.15 -13.63
N VAL A 99 -3.93 0.12 -13.68
CA VAL A 99 -3.50 -1.24 -14.07
C VAL A 99 -2.99 -1.26 -15.51
N PHE A 100 -3.71 -0.61 -16.43
CA PHE A 100 -3.31 -0.53 -17.83
C PHE A 100 -1.97 0.19 -17.99
N CYS A 101 -1.82 1.37 -17.41
CA CYS A 101 -0.59 2.15 -17.52
C CYS A 101 0.63 1.41 -16.96
N TYR A 102 0.53 0.91 -15.72
CA TYR A 102 1.61 0.12 -15.13
C TYR A 102 1.95 -1.12 -15.97
N TYR A 103 0.93 -1.84 -16.46
CA TYR A 103 1.14 -3.01 -17.30
C TYR A 103 1.89 -2.66 -18.60
N GLN A 104 1.51 -1.56 -19.29
CA GLN A 104 2.22 -1.09 -20.48
C GLN A 104 3.68 -0.75 -20.17
N ILE A 105 3.92 0.01 -19.10
CA ILE A 105 5.25 0.46 -18.70
C ILE A 105 6.16 -0.72 -18.36
N PHE A 106 5.70 -1.68 -17.56
CA PHE A 106 6.46 -2.86 -17.19
C PHE A 106 6.80 -3.73 -18.42
N ARG A 107 5.83 -3.88 -19.33
CA ARG A 107 6.03 -4.65 -20.58
C ARG A 107 6.97 -3.95 -21.54
N TYR A 108 6.91 -2.62 -21.62
CA TYR A 108 7.78 -1.84 -22.50
C TYR A 108 9.23 -1.81 -22.01
N CYS A 109 9.45 -1.44 -20.76
CA CYS A 109 10.79 -1.21 -20.23
C CYS A 109 11.65 -2.46 -20.22
N ARG A 110 11.04 -3.65 -20.16
CA ARG A 110 11.74 -4.96 -20.09
C ARG A 110 12.85 -5.02 -19.03
N ILE A 111 12.76 -4.17 -18.03
CA ILE A 111 13.70 -4.11 -16.92
C ILE A 111 13.31 -5.22 -15.93
N PRO A 112 14.26 -5.95 -15.36
CA PRO A 112 13.97 -6.94 -14.33
C PRO A 112 13.19 -6.31 -13.16
N VAL A 113 12.22 -7.05 -12.63
CA VAL A 113 11.38 -6.54 -11.53
C VAL A 113 12.21 -6.21 -10.28
N SER A 114 13.30 -6.95 -10.06
CA SER A 114 14.28 -6.64 -9.01
C SER A 114 14.89 -5.25 -9.16
N GLU A 115 15.20 -4.84 -10.38
CA GLU A 115 15.74 -3.51 -10.67
C GLU A 115 14.71 -2.40 -10.38
N TRP A 116 13.42 -2.63 -10.72
CA TRP A 116 12.32 -1.74 -10.33
C TRP A 116 12.26 -1.57 -8.81
N PHE A 117 12.38 -2.68 -8.09
CA PHE A 117 12.34 -2.66 -6.64
C PHE A 117 13.56 -1.96 -6.03
N TYR A 118 14.77 -2.16 -6.56
CA TYR A 118 15.96 -1.45 -6.08
C TYR A 118 15.90 0.05 -6.31
N ARG A 119 15.31 0.50 -7.40
CA ARG A 119 15.08 1.93 -7.65
C ARG A 119 14.01 2.49 -6.73
N TYR A 120 12.95 1.74 -6.49
CA TYR A 120 11.98 2.06 -5.44
C TYR A 120 12.66 2.20 -4.07
N MET A 121 13.52 1.27 -3.66
CA MET A 121 14.32 1.37 -2.45
C MET A 121 15.16 2.65 -2.38
N SER A 122 15.73 3.07 -3.52
CA SER A 122 16.48 4.32 -3.61
C SER A 122 15.58 5.56 -3.49
N SER A 123 14.36 5.51 -4.04
CA SER A 123 13.36 6.57 -3.87
C SER A 123 12.93 6.70 -2.40
N VAL A 124 12.68 5.58 -1.71
CA VAL A 124 12.37 5.57 -0.27
C VAL A 124 13.53 6.15 0.54
N TYR A 125 14.77 5.82 0.20
CA TYR A 125 15.95 6.37 0.86
C TYR A 125 16.06 7.89 0.72
N ILE A 126 15.87 8.42 -0.51
CA ILE A 126 15.89 9.87 -0.77
C ILE A 126 14.78 10.57 0.01
N LEU A 127 13.56 10.02 -0.03
CA LEU A 127 12.43 10.53 0.75
C LEU A 127 12.68 10.49 2.25
N SER A 128 13.34 9.44 2.74
CA SER A 128 13.70 9.32 4.14
C SER A 128 14.65 10.42 4.58
N ILE A 129 15.63 10.79 3.76
CA ILE A 129 16.52 11.93 4.02
C ILE A 129 15.71 13.23 4.08
N ILE A 130 14.88 13.49 3.07
CA ILE A 130 14.02 14.68 3.01
C ILE A 130 13.12 14.74 4.24
N GLY A 131 12.49 13.62 4.62
CA GLY A 131 11.62 13.53 5.78
C GLY A 131 12.34 13.78 7.11
N ILE A 132 13.56 13.26 7.27
CA ILE A 132 14.36 13.52 8.48
C ILE A 132 14.73 15.00 8.57
N VAL A 133 15.15 15.62 7.46
CA VAL A 133 15.46 17.05 7.41
C VAL A 133 14.22 17.88 7.75
N GLN A 134 13.07 17.57 7.14
CA GLN A 134 11.78 18.20 7.47
C GLN A 134 11.48 18.08 8.97
N PHE A 135 11.58 16.88 9.52
CA PHE A 135 11.27 16.60 10.92
C PHE A 135 12.19 17.41 11.87
N VAL A 136 13.49 17.47 11.60
CA VAL A 136 14.46 18.24 12.38
C VAL A 136 14.15 19.74 12.33
N ILE A 137 13.85 20.30 11.15
CA ILE A 137 13.47 21.71 11.00
C ILE A 137 12.17 21.98 11.76
N MET A 138 11.18 21.11 11.63
CA MET A 138 9.90 21.24 12.31
C MET A 138 10.05 21.20 13.84
N LEU A 139 10.93 20.36 14.37
CA LEU A 139 11.23 20.33 15.82
C LEU A 139 11.92 21.61 16.28
N ALA A 140 12.85 22.14 15.50
CA ALA A 140 13.63 23.32 15.85
C ALA A 140 12.83 24.63 15.72
N THR A 141 11.99 24.73 14.70
CA THR A 141 11.33 26.00 14.32
C THR A 141 9.81 26.00 14.51
N GLN A 142 9.19 24.85 14.77
CA GLN A 142 7.75 24.62 14.75
C GLN A 142 7.09 24.91 13.39
N ILE A 143 7.91 25.02 12.32
CA ILE A 143 7.45 25.31 10.96
C ILE A 143 7.61 24.02 10.12
N ASP A 144 6.52 23.61 9.48
CA ASP A 144 6.58 22.54 8.48
C ASP A 144 7.00 23.14 7.13
N ILE A 145 8.11 22.65 6.59
CA ILE A 145 8.63 23.12 5.28
C ILE A 145 7.83 22.59 4.08
N PHE A 146 6.96 21.60 4.32
CA PHE A 146 6.04 21.07 3.32
C PHE A 146 4.58 21.18 3.77
N PRO A 147 4.05 22.40 3.94
CA PRO A 147 2.68 22.61 4.42
C PRO A 147 1.63 22.17 3.40
N TYR A 148 2.05 21.99 2.14
CA TYR A 148 1.22 21.49 1.04
C TYR A 148 1.96 20.43 0.23
N THR A 149 1.21 19.45 -0.26
CA THR A 149 1.69 18.52 -1.29
C THR A 149 1.86 19.24 -2.62
N LEU A 150 2.57 18.66 -3.58
CA LEU A 150 2.78 19.27 -4.89
C LEU A 150 1.49 19.45 -5.70
N ASP A 151 0.45 18.72 -5.41
CA ASP A 151 -0.89 18.88 -5.97
C ASP A 151 -1.78 19.87 -5.17
N GLY A 152 -1.18 20.63 -4.25
CA GLY A 152 -1.82 21.73 -3.53
C GLY A 152 -2.71 21.31 -2.36
N MET A 153 -2.70 20.04 -1.96
CA MET A 153 -3.43 19.58 -0.78
C MET A 153 -2.67 19.94 0.50
N ALA A 154 -3.35 20.48 1.49
CA ALA A 154 -2.76 20.75 2.79
C ALA A 154 -2.27 19.47 3.47
N THR A 155 -1.05 19.50 4.00
CA THR A 155 -0.48 18.39 4.76
C THR A 155 -1.01 18.41 6.19
N GLN A 156 -1.15 17.23 6.79
CA GLN A 156 -1.53 17.14 8.20
C GLN A 156 -0.28 17.31 9.07
N ASN A 157 -0.03 18.52 9.53
CA ASN A 157 1.03 18.81 10.48
C ASN A 157 0.68 18.26 11.86
N SER A 158 1.19 17.06 12.14
CA SER A 158 0.94 16.34 13.40
C SER A 158 2.20 16.24 14.29
N GLY A 159 3.24 17.04 14.01
CA GLY A 159 4.52 16.92 14.72
C GLY A 159 5.26 15.61 14.43
N ARG A 160 4.95 14.94 13.31
CA ARG A 160 5.51 13.66 12.89
C ARG A 160 6.06 13.75 11.47
N LEU A 161 7.00 12.87 11.12
CA LEU A 161 7.59 12.82 9.80
C LEU A 161 6.55 12.39 8.75
N HIS A 162 6.37 13.19 7.70
CA HIS A 162 5.57 12.83 6.52
C HIS A 162 6.29 13.08 5.19
N ALA A 163 7.49 13.66 5.23
CA ALA A 163 8.29 14.09 4.06
C ALA A 163 7.47 15.04 3.17
N MET A 164 7.30 14.69 1.89
CA MET A 164 6.51 15.48 0.92
C MET A 164 5.10 14.91 0.73
N LEU A 165 4.71 13.90 1.51
CA LEU A 165 3.42 13.25 1.40
C LEU A 165 2.37 13.93 2.30
N MET A 166 1.11 13.69 2.00
CA MET A 166 -0.02 14.37 2.67
C MET A 166 -0.04 14.14 4.19
N GLU A 167 0.33 12.91 4.63
CA GLU A 167 0.33 12.53 6.05
C GLU A 167 1.39 11.48 6.37
N PRO A 168 1.78 11.33 7.65
CA PRO A 168 2.74 10.30 8.08
C PRO A 168 2.32 8.87 7.70
N GLY A 169 1.01 8.58 7.68
CA GLY A 169 0.47 7.29 7.28
C GLY A 169 0.78 6.92 5.82
N ASN A 170 0.77 7.89 4.93
CA ASN A 170 1.09 7.69 3.51
C ASN A 170 2.57 7.38 3.30
N PHE A 171 3.47 8.10 3.99
CA PHE A 171 4.89 7.78 3.98
C PHE A 171 5.16 6.39 4.54
N THR A 172 4.50 6.03 5.65
CA THR A 172 4.60 4.69 6.24
C THR A 172 4.18 3.63 5.23
N SER A 173 2.98 3.73 4.67
CA SER A 173 2.44 2.76 3.71
C SER A 173 3.36 2.59 2.49
N PHE A 174 3.83 3.69 1.92
CA PHE A 174 4.78 3.68 0.82
C PHE A 174 6.11 3.00 1.18
N SER A 175 6.57 3.13 2.43
CA SER A 175 7.88 2.64 2.87
C SER A 175 7.88 1.19 3.39
N ILE A 176 6.70 0.59 3.67
CA ILE A 176 6.61 -0.77 4.25
C ILE A 176 7.44 -1.81 3.49
N PRO A 177 7.34 -1.96 2.14
CA PRO A 177 8.13 -2.98 1.44
C PRO A 177 9.64 -2.76 1.58
N ALA A 178 10.08 -1.50 1.64
CA ALA A 178 11.50 -1.16 1.81
C ALA A 178 11.99 -1.54 3.21
N VAL A 179 11.23 -1.23 4.25
CA VAL A 179 11.53 -1.60 5.64
C VAL A 179 11.53 -3.12 5.81
N ALA A 180 10.54 -3.81 5.25
CA ALA A 180 10.52 -5.26 5.24
C ALA A 180 11.78 -5.85 4.57
N TYR A 181 12.23 -5.25 3.46
CA TYR A 181 13.46 -5.67 2.79
C TYR A 181 14.70 -5.47 3.66
N VAL A 182 14.80 -4.36 4.39
CA VAL A 182 15.90 -4.13 5.34
C VAL A 182 15.96 -5.22 6.42
N PHE A 183 14.81 -5.68 6.92
CA PHE A 183 14.76 -6.73 7.94
C PHE A 183 14.98 -8.14 7.39
N LEU A 184 14.41 -8.44 6.23
CA LEU A 184 14.29 -9.80 5.71
C LEU A 184 15.42 -10.19 4.75
N ALA A 185 15.98 -9.23 3.98
CA ALA A 185 17.02 -9.54 3.01
C ALA A 185 18.36 -9.88 3.69
N PRO A 186 18.91 -11.10 3.46
CA PRO A 186 20.14 -11.51 4.12
C PRO A 186 21.31 -10.59 3.75
N GLY A 187 21.98 -10.06 4.77
CA GLY A 187 23.19 -9.24 4.59
C GLY A 187 22.97 -7.80 4.13
N PHE A 188 21.76 -7.40 3.67
CA PHE A 188 21.50 -6.05 3.16
C PHE A 188 21.81 -4.96 4.20
N MET A 189 21.39 -5.14 5.44
CA MET A 189 21.69 -4.20 6.54
C MET A 189 23.19 -4.03 6.80
N LYS A 190 24.02 -5.05 6.52
CA LYS A 190 25.48 -4.95 6.64
C LYS A 190 26.12 -4.28 5.43
N GLN A 191 25.64 -4.60 4.22
CA GLN A 191 26.17 -4.07 2.97
C GLN A 191 25.78 -2.61 2.73
N GLU A 192 24.53 -2.27 3.01
CA GLU A 192 23.95 -0.93 2.80
C GLU A 192 23.55 -0.29 4.14
N ARG A 193 24.53 -0.26 5.10
CA ARG A 193 24.27 0.14 6.49
C ARG A 193 23.63 1.53 6.61
N MET A 194 24.17 2.52 5.92
CA MET A 194 23.67 3.91 5.99
C MET A 194 22.26 4.02 5.40
N LYS A 195 22.04 3.41 4.24
CA LYS A 195 20.72 3.38 3.61
C LYS A 195 19.68 2.73 4.51
N SER A 196 20.01 1.58 5.09
CA SER A 196 19.13 0.85 6.01
C SER A 196 18.79 1.66 7.25
N LEU A 197 19.77 2.31 7.86
CA LEU A 197 19.62 3.10 9.08
C LEU A 197 18.74 4.34 8.82
N VAL A 198 18.97 5.06 7.74
CA VAL A 198 18.17 6.23 7.36
C VAL A 198 16.72 5.86 7.10
N ILE A 199 16.46 4.77 6.36
CA ILE A 199 15.09 4.27 6.11
C ILE A 199 14.40 3.91 7.42
N LEU A 200 15.07 3.18 8.32
CA LEU A 200 14.49 2.77 9.60
C LEU A 200 14.21 3.96 10.52
N ILE A 201 15.14 4.91 10.63
CA ILE A 201 14.94 6.12 11.44
C ILE A 201 13.73 6.91 10.90
N ALA A 202 13.68 7.20 9.61
CA ALA A 202 12.57 7.94 9.02
C ALA A 202 11.23 7.21 9.25
N PHE A 203 11.21 5.89 9.09
CA PHE A 203 10.03 5.07 9.32
C PHE A 203 9.54 5.13 10.77
N ILE A 204 10.44 5.04 11.74
CA ILE A 204 10.12 5.17 13.17
C ILE A 204 9.58 6.56 13.50
N LEU A 205 10.15 7.62 12.93
CA LEU A 205 9.73 9.00 13.15
C LEU A 205 8.34 9.32 12.61
N THR A 206 7.74 8.44 11.81
CA THR A 206 6.32 8.58 11.41
C THR A 206 5.35 8.35 12.56
N LEU A 207 5.75 7.60 13.59
CA LEU A 207 4.95 7.27 14.79
C LEU A 207 3.50 6.85 14.46
N THR A 208 3.34 5.98 13.47
CA THR A 208 2.03 5.48 13.03
C THR A 208 1.77 4.06 13.52
N THR A 209 0.50 3.70 13.70
CA THR A 209 0.12 2.30 14.02
C THR A 209 0.54 1.32 12.91
N SER A 210 0.46 1.74 11.64
CA SER A 210 0.92 0.92 10.51
C SER A 210 2.41 0.61 10.59
N MET A 211 3.23 1.54 11.12
CA MET A 211 4.66 1.31 11.37
C MET A 211 4.85 0.16 12.36
N VAL A 212 4.13 0.17 13.48
CA VAL A 212 4.23 -0.89 14.50
C VAL A 212 3.84 -2.25 13.91
N VAL A 213 2.72 -2.30 13.19
CA VAL A 213 2.23 -3.53 12.54
C VAL A 213 3.26 -4.06 11.53
N ALA A 214 3.77 -3.21 10.65
CA ALA A 214 4.74 -3.62 9.62
C ALA A 214 6.06 -4.13 10.21
N VAL A 215 6.58 -3.48 11.26
CA VAL A 215 7.77 -3.92 11.98
C VAL A 215 7.52 -5.27 12.67
N ALA A 216 6.39 -5.40 13.37
CA ALA A 216 6.02 -6.64 14.06
C ALA A 216 5.93 -7.83 13.08
N ILE A 217 5.24 -7.65 11.94
CA ILE A 217 5.14 -8.69 10.91
C ILE A 217 6.51 -9.00 10.31
N SER A 218 7.34 -7.99 10.01
CA SER A 218 8.68 -8.20 9.46
C SER A 218 9.59 -8.97 10.41
N LEU A 219 9.57 -8.63 11.70
CA LEU A 219 10.33 -9.33 12.73
C LEU A 219 9.82 -10.75 12.92
N PHE A 220 8.48 -10.94 13.01
CA PHE A 220 7.88 -12.27 13.09
C PHE A 220 8.33 -13.16 11.93
N LEU A 221 8.26 -12.68 10.69
CA LEU A 221 8.69 -13.43 9.51
C LEU A 221 10.20 -13.71 9.54
N LYS A 222 11.03 -12.73 9.95
CA LYS A 222 12.47 -12.93 10.10
C LYS A 222 12.77 -14.07 11.07
N PHE A 223 12.16 -14.08 12.24
CA PHE A 223 12.33 -15.15 13.23
C PHE A 223 11.76 -16.47 12.73
N TYR A 224 10.59 -16.45 12.11
CA TYR A 224 9.95 -17.64 11.55
C TYR A 224 10.83 -18.34 10.51
N TYR A 225 11.51 -17.59 9.64
CA TYR A 225 12.40 -18.17 8.63
C TYR A 225 13.76 -18.59 9.20
N ASN A 226 14.30 -17.86 10.16
CA ASN A 226 15.61 -18.14 10.74
C ASN A 226 15.59 -19.32 11.73
N PHE A 227 14.50 -19.48 12.49
CA PHE A 227 14.39 -20.50 13.55
C PHE A 227 13.45 -21.62 13.17
N LYS A 228 13.89 -22.48 12.24
CA LYS A 228 13.07 -23.59 11.70
C LYS A 228 12.41 -24.48 12.76
N TYR A 229 13.11 -24.77 13.85
CA TYR A 229 12.62 -25.63 14.94
C TYR A 229 11.64 -24.91 15.89
N LEU A 230 11.65 -23.59 15.91
CA LEU A 230 10.79 -22.80 16.79
C LEU A 230 9.53 -22.25 16.09
N ARG A 231 9.32 -22.61 14.82
CA ARG A 231 8.21 -22.03 14.02
C ARG A 231 6.85 -22.21 14.67
N ILE A 232 6.55 -23.43 15.15
CA ILE A 232 5.28 -23.72 15.80
C ILE A 232 5.18 -22.92 17.10
N GLY A 233 6.24 -22.90 17.90
CA GLY A 233 6.29 -22.11 19.13
C GLY A 233 6.09 -20.62 18.90
N LEU A 234 6.70 -20.05 17.86
CA LEU A 234 6.53 -18.64 17.49
C LEU A 234 5.08 -18.31 17.09
N VAL A 235 4.45 -19.19 16.31
CA VAL A 235 3.03 -19.04 15.93
C VAL A 235 2.15 -19.10 17.16
N VAL A 236 2.38 -20.09 18.04
CA VAL A 236 1.62 -20.23 19.29
C VAL A 236 1.84 -19.01 20.18
N CYS A 237 3.09 -18.57 20.40
CA CYS A 237 3.38 -17.37 21.18
C CYS A 237 2.70 -16.12 20.60
N PHE A 238 2.69 -15.97 19.28
CA PHE A 238 2.01 -14.85 18.62
C PHE A 238 0.51 -14.89 18.88
N ILE A 239 -0.14 -16.04 18.67
CA ILE A 239 -1.57 -16.22 18.93
C ILE A 239 -1.89 -15.96 20.41
N VAL A 240 -1.11 -16.56 21.33
CA VAL A 240 -1.28 -16.36 22.78
C VAL A 240 -1.12 -14.88 23.15
N SER A 241 -0.12 -14.19 22.58
CA SER A 241 0.07 -12.76 22.85
C SER A 241 -1.11 -11.92 22.37
N VAL A 242 -1.66 -12.20 21.18
CA VAL A 242 -2.84 -11.51 20.66
C VAL A 242 -4.06 -11.79 21.54
N CYS A 243 -4.32 -13.06 21.90
CA CYS A 243 -5.41 -13.43 22.81
C CYS A 243 -5.24 -12.79 24.19
N TRP A 244 -4.01 -12.75 24.71
CA TRP A 244 -3.72 -12.08 25.99
C TRP A 244 -4.01 -10.59 25.93
N CYS A 245 -3.58 -9.90 24.86
CA CYS A 245 -3.88 -8.47 24.68
C CYS A 245 -5.38 -8.19 24.61
N ILE A 246 -6.14 -9.05 23.91
CA ILE A 246 -7.60 -8.92 23.82
C ILE A 246 -8.25 -9.14 25.19
N ASN A 247 -7.84 -10.18 25.91
CA ASN A 247 -8.43 -10.52 27.22
C ASN A 247 -8.03 -9.55 28.34
N ASN A 248 -6.88 -8.88 28.25
CA ASN A 248 -6.37 -7.96 29.25
C ASN A 248 -6.43 -6.48 28.78
N ARG A 249 -7.34 -6.17 27.88
CA ARG A 249 -7.51 -4.83 27.31
C ARG A 249 -7.69 -3.74 28.36
N ASP A 250 -8.44 -4.03 29.42
CA ASP A 250 -8.73 -3.08 30.50
C ASP A 250 -7.46 -2.73 31.30
N ILE A 251 -6.59 -3.72 31.55
CA ILE A 251 -5.29 -3.50 32.20
C ILE A 251 -4.37 -2.65 31.29
N LEU A 252 -4.37 -2.92 29.98
CA LEU A 252 -3.59 -2.18 29.01
C LEU A 252 -4.08 -0.73 28.87
N SER A 253 -5.38 -0.49 29.04
CA SER A 253 -5.96 0.87 28.95
C SER A 253 -5.72 1.69 30.22
N SER A 254 -5.67 1.06 31.38
CA SER A 254 -5.54 1.74 32.68
C SER A 254 -4.11 2.11 33.06
N SER A 255 -3.11 1.51 32.44
CA SER A 255 -1.70 1.70 32.83
C SER A 255 -1.00 2.77 31.99
N GLU A 256 -0.48 3.80 32.63
CA GLU A 256 0.35 4.84 32.03
C GLU A 256 1.81 4.35 31.85
N TYR A 257 2.03 3.44 30.89
CA TYR A 257 3.38 2.89 30.66
C TYR A 257 4.33 3.88 29.97
N PHE A 258 3.82 4.90 29.30
CA PHE A 258 4.65 5.81 28.54
C PHE A 258 4.51 7.26 29.02
N VAL A 259 5.65 7.81 29.46
CA VAL A 259 5.76 9.23 29.85
C VAL A 259 5.69 10.14 28.61
N ASN A 260 6.13 9.63 27.46
CA ASN A 260 6.13 10.41 26.21
C ASN A 260 4.71 10.53 25.64
N PRO A 261 4.17 11.74 25.41
CA PRO A 261 2.81 11.95 24.93
C PRO A 261 2.50 11.25 23.59
N GLN A 262 3.49 11.15 22.70
CA GLN A 262 3.29 10.50 21.39
C GLN A 262 3.20 8.97 21.49
N LEU A 263 4.01 8.37 22.37
CA LEU A 263 3.94 6.92 22.65
C LEU A 263 2.65 6.59 23.40
N ARG A 264 2.22 7.45 24.31
CA ARG A 264 0.92 7.37 25.00
C ARG A 264 -0.23 7.39 23.99
N THR A 265 -0.19 8.27 22.99
CA THR A 265 -1.19 8.30 21.91
C THR A 265 -1.25 7.00 21.11
N ILE A 266 -0.11 6.31 20.89
CA ILE A 266 -0.09 4.99 20.23
C ILE A 266 -0.73 3.93 21.14
N GLN A 267 -0.40 3.94 22.42
CA GLN A 267 -1.00 3.04 23.42
C GLN A 267 -2.53 3.25 23.47
N GLU A 268 -3.00 4.48 23.60
CA GLU A 268 -4.42 4.83 23.60
C GLU A 268 -5.14 4.34 22.34
N LYS A 269 -4.53 4.50 21.16
CA LYS A 269 -5.09 4.00 19.89
C LYS A 269 -5.26 2.48 19.89
N ILE A 270 -4.25 1.76 20.36
CA ILE A 270 -4.30 0.30 20.39
C ILE A 270 -5.36 -0.16 21.41
N THR A 271 -5.34 0.38 22.60
CA THR A 271 -6.27 -0.02 23.67
C THR A 271 -7.72 0.33 23.34
N GLN A 272 -7.97 1.53 22.80
CA GLN A 272 -9.32 1.93 22.36
C GLN A 272 -9.82 1.05 21.20
N THR A 273 -8.95 0.66 20.27
CA THR A 273 -9.33 -0.25 19.19
C THR A 273 -9.63 -1.66 19.71
N LEU A 274 -8.97 -2.10 20.77
CA LEU A 274 -9.19 -3.41 21.40
C LEU A 274 -10.40 -3.43 22.35
N SER A 275 -10.86 -2.25 22.81
CA SER A 275 -11.98 -2.14 23.77
C SER A 275 -13.37 -2.25 23.12
N ILE A 276 -13.46 -2.79 21.89
CA ILE A 276 -14.74 -2.95 21.20
C ILE A 276 -15.69 -3.80 22.03
N VAL A 277 -16.77 -3.17 22.42
CA VAL A 277 -17.87 -3.85 23.11
C VAL A 277 -18.71 -4.60 22.08
N GLU A 278 -19.07 -5.84 22.34
CA GLU A 278 -20.11 -6.52 21.59
C GLU A 278 -21.38 -5.66 21.60
N ASN A 279 -21.97 -5.41 20.42
CA ASN A 279 -23.12 -4.54 20.17
C ASN A 279 -22.88 -3.03 20.25
N ALA A 280 -21.65 -2.53 20.15
CA ALA A 280 -21.39 -1.10 20.03
C ALA A 280 -21.90 -0.55 18.66
N GLU A 281 -22.47 0.65 18.68
CA GLU A 281 -22.90 1.38 17.49
C GLU A 281 -21.90 2.50 17.15
N PRO A 282 -21.95 3.10 15.94
CA PRO A 282 -21.00 4.13 15.53
C PRO A 282 -20.96 5.34 16.45
N GLU A 283 -22.07 5.67 17.10
CA GLU A 283 -22.19 6.76 18.07
C GLU A 283 -21.33 6.52 19.32
N ASP A 284 -21.16 5.25 19.70
CA ASP A 284 -20.31 4.86 20.84
C ASP A 284 -18.83 5.09 20.55
N PHE A 285 -18.45 5.27 19.28
CA PHE A 285 -17.06 5.52 18.88
C PHE A 285 -16.69 6.99 18.83
N GLU A 286 -17.64 7.92 18.90
CA GLU A 286 -17.41 9.37 18.77
C GLU A 286 -16.51 9.95 19.85
N HIS A 287 -16.42 9.31 21.02
CA HIS A 287 -15.53 9.69 22.11
C HIS A 287 -14.08 9.21 21.92
N LEU A 288 -13.83 8.33 20.94
CA LEU A 288 -12.51 7.79 20.66
C LEU A 288 -11.63 8.83 19.94
N ASN A 289 -10.31 8.64 19.99
CA ASN A 289 -9.45 9.45 19.12
C ASN A 289 -9.74 9.20 17.63
N ALA A 290 -9.49 10.21 16.79
CA ALA A 290 -9.85 10.19 15.36
C ALA A 290 -9.44 8.92 14.61
N SER A 291 -8.27 8.33 14.88
CA SER A 291 -7.84 7.11 14.20
C SER A 291 -8.62 5.88 14.64
N SER A 292 -8.93 5.75 15.93
CA SER A 292 -9.74 4.65 16.47
C SER A 292 -11.19 4.79 16.03
N TYR A 293 -11.75 5.98 16.10
CA TYR A 293 -13.08 6.28 15.58
C TYR A 293 -13.21 5.84 14.11
N VAL A 294 -12.29 6.29 13.25
CA VAL A 294 -12.35 5.99 11.81
C VAL A 294 -12.28 4.50 11.55
N ILE A 295 -11.35 3.77 12.19
CA ILE A 295 -11.22 2.33 11.95
C ILE A 295 -12.46 1.57 12.43
N MET A 296 -12.95 1.92 13.63
CA MET A 296 -14.09 1.25 14.26
C MET A 296 -15.37 1.46 13.45
N THR A 297 -15.66 2.71 13.09
CA THR A 297 -16.85 3.05 12.32
C THR A 297 -16.83 2.37 10.95
N ASN A 298 -15.70 2.41 10.22
CA ASN A 298 -15.62 1.77 8.90
C ASN A 298 -15.70 0.24 8.98
N TYR A 299 -15.15 -0.40 10.02
CA TYR A 299 -15.33 -1.83 10.25
C TYR A 299 -16.79 -2.16 10.59
N TRP A 300 -17.43 -1.39 11.46
CA TRP A 300 -18.85 -1.57 11.78
C TRP A 300 -19.73 -1.47 10.52
N ILE A 301 -19.54 -0.42 9.70
CA ILE A 301 -20.22 -0.26 8.42
C ILE A 301 -19.97 -1.46 7.50
N ALA A 302 -18.73 -1.93 7.40
CA ALA A 302 -18.40 -3.06 6.55
C ALA A 302 -19.10 -4.36 6.99
N PHE A 303 -19.11 -4.66 8.29
CA PHE A 303 -19.72 -5.89 8.82
C PHE A 303 -21.24 -5.89 8.80
N ASN A 304 -21.87 -4.70 8.85
CA ASN A 304 -23.31 -4.53 8.78
C ASN A 304 -23.82 -4.21 7.36
N ALA A 305 -22.93 -4.04 6.39
CA ALA A 305 -23.33 -3.84 4.99
C ALA A 305 -24.19 -5.00 4.47
N PRO A 306 -25.18 -4.72 3.61
CA PRO A 306 -25.99 -5.77 3.00
C PRO A 306 -25.13 -6.72 2.14
N CYS A 307 -25.64 -7.93 1.91
CA CYS A 307 -24.99 -8.91 1.04
C CYS A 307 -23.58 -9.36 1.48
N ARG A 308 -23.42 -9.82 2.71
CA ARG A 308 -22.13 -10.25 3.31
C ARG A 308 -21.28 -11.20 2.46
N ILE A 309 -21.90 -12.00 1.59
CA ILE A 309 -21.19 -12.99 0.74
C ILE A 309 -20.64 -12.31 -0.52
N LEU A 310 -21.44 -11.51 -1.21
CA LEU A 310 -21.13 -10.89 -2.51
C LEU A 310 -20.74 -9.42 -2.40
N GLY A 311 -21.00 -8.79 -1.25
CA GLY A 311 -20.81 -7.35 -1.05
C GLY A 311 -21.83 -6.49 -1.80
N THR A 312 -21.58 -5.21 -1.85
CA THR A 312 -22.50 -4.21 -2.42
C THR A 312 -22.05 -3.61 -3.75
N GLY A 313 -20.85 -4.01 -4.22
CA GLY A 313 -20.25 -3.55 -5.47
C GLY A 313 -19.13 -2.54 -5.25
N LEU A 314 -18.27 -2.39 -6.24
CA LEU A 314 -17.10 -1.50 -6.21
C LEU A 314 -17.51 -0.03 -6.01
N GLY A 315 -16.87 0.65 -5.07
CA GLY A 315 -17.08 2.08 -4.79
C GLY A 315 -18.32 2.39 -3.93
N THR A 316 -18.98 1.36 -3.37
CA THR A 316 -20.20 1.55 -2.58
C THR A 316 -19.98 1.72 -1.09
N HIS A 317 -18.75 1.53 -0.58
CA HIS A 317 -18.51 1.63 0.86
C HIS A 317 -18.95 3.00 1.44
N ALA A 318 -18.65 4.10 0.73
CA ALA A 318 -19.10 5.43 1.15
C ALA A 318 -20.64 5.55 1.20
N GLN A 319 -21.34 4.91 0.27
CA GLN A 319 -22.80 4.91 0.24
C GLN A 319 -23.39 4.03 1.36
N ASN A 320 -22.74 2.90 1.69
CA ASN A 320 -23.08 2.12 2.87
C ASN A 320 -22.91 2.97 4.14
N TYR A 321 -21.78 3.71 4.25
CA TYR A 321 -21.52 4.60 5.36
C TYR A 321 -22.65 5.62 5.54
N GLU A 322 -23.00 6.35 4.49
CA GLU A 322 -24.04 7.41 4.51
C GLU A 322 -25.45 6.87 4.75
N ARG A 323 -25.75 5.62 4.39
CA ARG A 323 -27.06 4.99 4.63
C ARG A 323 -27.23 4.47 6.07
N MET A 324 -26.12 4.02 6.66
CA MET A 324 -26.17 3.29 7.92
C MET A 324 -25.82 4.17 9.13
N TYR A 325 -25.12 5.26 8.91
CA TYR A 325 -24.66 6.14 9.97
C TYR A 325 -24.74 7.60 9.51
N ASN A 326 -25.31 8.46 10.36
CA ASN A 326 -25.38 9.89 10.15
C ASN A 326 -25.18 10.59 11.51
N SER A 327 -24.24 11.52 11.60
CA SER A 327 -23.89 12.22 12.84
C SER A 327 -23.41 13.64 12.55
N ASN A 328 -23.58 14.52 13.53
CA ASN A 328 -23.00 15.88 13.55
C ASN A 328 -21.58 15.91 14.13
N PHE A 329 -20.99 14.75 14.43
CA PHE A 329 -19.62 14.66 14.95
C PHE A 329 -18.61 15.20 13.94
N SER A 330 -17.62 15.97 14.41
CA SER A 330 -16.62 16.60 13.53
C SER A 330 -15.76 15.61 12.73
N GLY A 331 -15.67 14.37 13.19
CA GLY A 331 -15.00 13.26 12.50
C GLY A 331 -15.89 12.47 11.54
N TYR A 332 -17.19 12.82 11.42
CA TYR A 332 -18.10 12.12 10.53
C TYR A 332 -17.61 12.12 9.09
N GLY A 333 -17.68 10.96 8.44
CA GLY A 333 -17.28 10.78 7.05
C GLY A 333 -15.77 10.72 6.78
N LEU A 334 -14.94 10.79 7.82
CA LEU A 334 -13.49 10.59 7.65
C LEU A 334 -13.20 9.19 7.05
N ASN A 335 -12.44 9.17 5.97
CA ASN A 335 -12.03 7.96 5.24
C ASN A 335 -13.18 7.04 4.76
N LYS A 336 -14.40 7.56 4.62
CA LYS A 336 -15.54 6.80 4.11
C LYS A 336 -15.34 6.28 2.67
N ASP A 337 -14.57 6.99 1.85
CA ASP A 337 -14.33 6.59 0.46
C ASP A 337 -13.35 5.41 0.32
N ASP A 338 -12.47 5.19 1.30
CA ASP A 338 -11.47 4.13 1.26
C ASP A 338 -11.54 3.14 2.43
N ALA A 339 -12.54 3.29 3.30
CA ALA A 339 -12.79 2.45 4.46
C ALA A 339 -11.63 2.36 5.48
N TYR A 340 -10.58 3.17 5.32
CA TYR A 340 -9.38 3.19 6.16
C TYR A 340 -8.64 1.83 6.26
N SER A 341 -9.17 0.77 5.68
CA SER A 341 -8.68 -0.61 5.70
C SER A 341 -9.07 -1.32 4.42
N MET A 342 -8.10 -1.95 3.77
CA MET A 342 -8.37 -2.77 2.57
C MET A 342 -9.29 -3.95 2.91
N PHE A 343 -9.19 -4.51 4.12
CA PHE A 343 -10.08 -5.59 4.57
C PHE A 343 -11.53 -5.09 4.65
N ALA A 344 -11.78 -4.00 5.36
CA ALA A 344 -13.11 -3.43 5.52
C ALA A 344 -13.72 -3.05 4.16
N ARG A 345 -12.92 -2.45 3.27
CA ARG A 345 -13.35 -2.08 1.94
C ARG A 345 -13.70 -3.27 1.06
N LEU A 346 -12.81 -4.28 0.99
CA LEU A 346 -13.06 -5.50 0.21
C LEU A 346 -14.29 -6.25 0.73
N TYR A 347 -14.44 -6.32 2.07
CA TYR A 347 -15.58 -7.01 2.67
C TYR A 347 -16.90 -6.26 2.39
N SER A 348 -16.93 -4.94 2.53
CA SER A 348 -18.10 -4.12 2.23
C SER A 348 -18.48 -4.20 0.74
N GLU A 349 -17.50 -4.05 -0.17
CA GLU A 349 -17.72 -3.94 -1.60
C GLU A 349 -17.91 -5.30 -2.30
N PHE A 350 -17.22 -6.36 -1.85
CA PHE A 350 -17.19 -7.68 -2.50
C PHE A 350 -17.50 -8.85 -1.56
N GLY A 351 -17.79 -8.59 -0.28
CA GLY A 351 -18.11 -9.60 0.71
C GLY A 351 -16.98 -10.60 0.99
N ILE A 352 -17.36 -11.76 1.51
CA ILE A 352 -16.43 -12.89 1.73
C ILE A 352 -15.79 -13.33 0.41
N LEU A 353 -16.54 -13.31 -0.70
CA LEU A 353 -15.99 -13.65 -2.03
C LEU A 353 -14.80 -12.78 -2.40
N GLY A 354 -14.88 -11.47 -2.18
CA GLY A 354 -13.77 -10.54 -2.46
C GLY A 354 -12.53 -10.85 -1.63
N LEU A 355 -12.69 -11.14 -0.34
CA LEU A 355 -11.58 -11.53 0.53
C LEU A 355 -10.94 -12.85 0.09
N CYS A 356 -11.76 -13.85 -0.28
CA CYS A 356 -11.26 -15.13 -0.78
C CYS A 356 -10.51 -14.97 -2.10
N LEU A 357 -11.01 -14.17 -3.04
CA LEU A 357 -10.34 -13.89 -4.31
C LEU A 357 -9.04 -13.11 -4.10
N TYR A 358 -9.01 -12.18 -3.17
CA TYR A 358 -7.77 -11.45 -2.83
C TYR A 358 -6.73 -12.38 -2.19
N ALA A 359 -7.14 -13.21 -1.24
CA ALA A 359 -6.27 -14.24 -0.66
C ALA A 359 -5.75 -15.21 -1.73
N PHE A 360 -6.63 -15.67 -2.63
CA PHE A 360 -6.22 -16.50 -3.77
C PHE A 360 -5.20 -15.80 -4.67
N PHE A 361 -5.36 -14.50 -4.96
CA PHE A 361 -4.39 -13.71 -5.70
C PHE A 361 -3.02 -13.71 -4.99
N LEU A 362 -3.01 -13.43 -3.68
CA LEU A 362 -1.77 -13.41 -2.90
C LEU A 362 -1.07 -14.79 -2.89
N ILE A 363 -1.81 -15.86 -2.72
CA ILE A 363 -1.26 -17.24 -2.71
C ILE A 363 -0.76 -17.63 -4.11
N LYS A 364 -1.56 -17.39 -5.16
CA LYS A 364 -1.25 -17.79 -6.53
C LYS A 364 0.02 -17.13 -7.08
N TYR A 365 0.22 -15.87 -6.76
CA TYR A 365 1.35 -15.09 -7.29
C TYR A 365 2.53 -15.00 -6.32
N TYR A 366 2.46 -15.67 -5.17
CA TYR A 366 3.56 -15.73 -4.22
C TYR A 366 4.76 -16.48 -4.82
N ASN A 367 5.93 -15.83 -4.77
CA ASN A 367 7.20 -16.44 -5.16
C ASN A 367 8.05 -16.65 -3.90
N LYS A 368 8.09 -17.91 -3.42
CA LYS A 368 8.83 -18.30 -2.20
C LYS A 368 10.36 -18.08 -2.33
N ASP A 369 10.87 -18.10 -3.55
CA ASP A 369 12.30 -17.99 -3.84
C ASP A 369 12.76 -16.54 -4.02
N ASN A 370 11.82 -15.59 -3.96
CA ASN A 370 12.10 -14.18 -4.13
C ASN A 370 11.72 -13.36 -2.89
N ILE A 371 12.73 -12.79 -2.24
CA ILE A 371 12.58 -12.00 -1.02
C ILE A 371 11.67 -10.78 -1.20
N ILE A 372 11.63 -10.19 -2.41
CA ILE A 372 10.77 -9.05 -2.70
C ILE A 372 9.29 -9.46 -2.59
N SER A 373 8.95 -10.68 -3.03
CA SER A 373 7.60 -11.22 -2.88
C SER A 373 7.17 -11.26 -1.40
N LEU A 374 8.07 -11.69 -0.52
CA LEU A 374 7.82 -11.70 0.92
C LEU A 374 7.67 -10.28 1.50
N CYS A 375 8.49 -9.33 1.06
CA CYS A 375 8.37 -7.93 1.48
C CYS A 375 7.03 -7.32 1.07
N LEU A 376 6.53 -7.67 -0.12
CA LEU A 376 5.21 -7.24 -0.59
C LEU A 376 4.07 -7.90 0.19
N ILE A 377 4.22 -9.14 0.65
CA ILE A 377 3.26 -9.78 1.56
C ILE A 377 3.16 -8.99 2.88
N VAL A 378 4.29 -8.52 3.44
CA VAL A 378 4.26 -7.64 4.62
C VAL A 378 3.42 -6.38 4.34
N PHE A 379 3.62 -5.75 3.18
CA PHE A 379 2.82 -4.60 2.77
C PHE A 379 1.33 -4.96 2.69
N PHE A 380 0.96 -6.02 1.98
CA PHE A 380 -0.43 -6.38 1.78
C PHE A 380 -1.14 -6.72 3.10
N ILE A 381 -0.49 -7.47 4.00
CA ILE A 381 -1.07 -7.76 5.32
C ILE A 381 -1.22 -6.47 6.14
N SER A 382 -0.22 -5.59 6.17
CA SER A 382 -0.30 -4.31 6.86
C SER A 382 -1.41 -3.43 6.28
N TYR A 383 -1.57 -3.43 4.96
CA TYR A 383 -2.55 -2.65 4.23
C TYR A 383 -3.98 -3.19 4.39
N LEU A 384 -4.14 -4.50 4.60
CA LEU A 384 -5.42 -5.09 5.00
C LEU A 384 -5.88 -4.56 6.37
N ILE A 385 -4.95 -4.27 7.28
CA ILE A 385 -5.29 -3.74 8.61
C ILE A 385 -5.54 -2.23 8.53
N LYS A 386 -4.66 -1.49 7.83
CA LYS A 386 -4.72 -0.04 7.72
C LYS A 386 -4.22 0.44 6.36
N GLY A 387 -5.15 0.95 5.55
CA GLY A 387 -4.90 1.47 4.20
C GLY A 387 -5.95 0.92 3.23
N GLY A 388 -6.91 1.72 2.82
CA GLY A 388 -8.08 1.24 2.04
C GLY A 388 -8.07 1.63 0.57
N ASN A 389 -7.09 2.39 0.11
CA ASN A 389 -7.08 2.85 -1.27
C ASN A 389 -6.52 1.78 -2.23
N TYR A 390 -7.23 1.51 -3.32
CA TYR A 390 -6.83 0.50 -4.29
C TYR A 390 -5.66 0.92 -5.19
N THR A 391 -5.39 2.21 -5.35
CA THR A 391 -4.48 2.69 -6.38
C THR A 391 -3.36 3.59 -5.88
N LEU A 392 -3.66 4.46 -4.92
CA LEU A 392 -2.76 5.56 -4.52
C LEU A 392 -1.53 5.11 -3.72
N TYR A 393 -0.54 5.99 -3.68
CA TYR A 393 0.71 5.84 -2.92
C TYR A 393 1.44 4.52 -3.20
N GLY A 394 1.49 4.16 -4.49
CA GLY A 394 2.18 2.96 -4.94
C GLY A 394 1.42 1.65 -4.74
N THR A 395 0.17 1.65 -4.23
CA THR A 395 -0.59 0.41 -4.02
C THR A 395 -0.73 -0.39 -5.32
N ALA A 396 -1.15 0.26 -6.40
CA ALA A 396 -1.25 -0.38 -7.71
C ALA A 396 0.12 -0.88 -8.21
N PHE A 397 1.18 -0.09 -8.02
CA PHE A 397 2.55 -0.49 -8.35
C PHE A 397 2.95 -1.77 -7.64
N PHE A 398 2.74 -1.87 -6.33
CA PHE A 398 3.11 -3.07 -5.56
C PHE A 398 2.35 -4.32 -6.01
N HIS A 399 1.07 -4.20 -6.37
CA HIS A 399 0.31 -5.33 -6.92
C HIS A 399 0.86 -5.76 -8.29
N ILE A 400 1.24 -4.83 -9.14
CA ILE A 400 1.85 -5.12 -10.45
C ILE A 400 3.24 -5.74 -10.29
N VAL A 401 4.09 -5.21 -9.40
CA VAL A 401 5.40 -5.81 -9.06
C VAL A 401 5.20 -7.25 -8.58
N TYR A 402 4.24 -7.48 -7.68
CA TYR A 402 3.94 -8.80 -7.15
C TYR A 402 3.49 -9.79 -8.23
N TYR A 403 2.64 -9.32 -9.14
CA TYR A 403 2.18 -10.12 -10.29
C TYR A 403 3.35 -10.51 -11.21
N PHE A 404 4.24 -9.58 -11.53
CA PHE A 404 5.35 -9.84 -12.46
C PHE A 404 6.51 -10.63 -11.85
N ILE A 405 6.67 -10.63 -10.52
CA ILE A 405 7.71 -11.41 -9.83
C ILE A 405 7.32 -12.88 -9.64
N SER A 406 6.09 -13.24 -9.94
CA SER A 406 5.60 -14.60 -9.77
C SER A 406 6.33 -15.61 -10.68
N PRO A 407 6.51 -16.89 -10.25
CA PRO A 407 7.23 -17.90 -11.01
C PRO A 407 6.65 -18.11 -12.42
N HIS A 408 5.33 -18.02 -12.56
CA HIS A 408 4.62 -18.21 -13.83
C HIS A 408 4.88 -17.11 -14.87
N LYS A 409 5.34 -15.93 -14.44
CA LYS A 409 5.60 -14.79 -15.33
C LYS A 409 7.09 -14.49 -15.46
N PHE A 410 7.89 -14.86 -14.48
CA PHE A 410 9.33 -14.66 -14.47
C PHE A 410 10.00 -15.33 -15.69
N ASN A 411 9.61 -16.56 -16.01
CA ASN A 411 10.15 -17.31 -17.17
C ASN A 411 9.78 -16.65 -18.51
N MET A 412 8.60 -16.03 -18.65
CA MET A 412 8.22 -15.34 -19.89
C MET A 412 9.08 -14.09 -20.18
N PHE A 413 9.73 -13.49 -19.20
CA PHE A 413 10.63 -12.35 -19.40
C PHE A 413 12.04 -12.80 -19.81
N HIS A 414 12.51 -13.93 -19.30
CA HIS A 414 13.84 -14.48 -19.65
C HIS A 414 13.87 -15.12 -21.04
N GLU A 415 12.82 -15.80 -21.46
CA GLU A 415 12.74 -16.40 -22.80
C GLU A 415 12.70 -15.37 -23.94
N ASN A 416 12.17 -14.16 -23.68
CA ASN A 416 12.13 -13.07 -24.67
C ASN A 416 13.42 -12.22 -24.73
N ILE A 417 14.37 -12.42 -23.82
CA ILE A 417 15.70 -11.77 -23.87
C ILE A 417 16.70 -12.62 -24.64
N SER A 418 16.45 -13.93 -24.75
CA SER A 418 17.29 -14.89 -25.48
C SER A 418 16.91 -15.06 -26.95
N LYS A 419 15.84 -14.41 -27.41
CA LYS A 419 15.43 -14.28 -28.82
C LYS A 419 15.53 -12.83 -29.28
#